data_3984a502574e2c9ae34cbc27e432d688
#
_entry.id   3984a502574e2c9ae34cbc27e432d688
#
_cell.length_a   1.000
_cell.length_b   1.000
_cell.length_c   1.000
_cell.angle_alpha   90.00
_cell.angle_beta   90.00
_cell.angle_gamma   90.00
#
_symmetry.space_group_name_H-M   'P 1'
#
loop_
_entity.id
_entity.type
_entity.pdbx_description
1 polymer ?
#
loop_
_entity_poly.entity_id
_entity_poly.type
_entity_poly.pdbx_seq_one_letter_code
_entity_poly.pdbx_strand_id
1 'polypeptide(L)'
;LDGDGLIDDIKIDVEKIKDEETVEKTSTDLLKKFGEFDHTLELKSYKQPDLKLLNEHDKDGAITINQEELEENKEKIIDTLKNYKIGIEKIKATIGPTVTLYEIVPEAGIRISKIKSLEDDIALSLSALGIRIIAPIPGKGTIGIEVPNKNRKIVSMKSLISSKKYQDAEMELPLALGKTISNETLVVDLTKMPHLLVAGATGQGKSVGINAIITSILYKKHQTKIKFILVDPKKVELTLFNKIERHFLAKLPESEESIITDTKKVVKTLKSLCIEMEKRYELLKDAMCRNIKEYNQKFKKRKLNPNDGHKFLPYLVLVVDEFADIIMTAGKEVETPIGRLAQLARAVGIHLIIATQRPSVNVI
;
A
#
# COMPACT_ATOMS: atom_id res chain seq x y z
N LEU A 1 -52.73 13.63 -58.81
CA LEU A 1 -51.60 14.53 -58.77
C LEU A 1 -50.58 13.96 -57.76
N ASP A 2 -49.57 13.58 -58.36
CA ASP A 2 -48.35 12.86 -57.92
C ASP A 2 -47.65 13.45 -56.67
N GLY A 3 -47.21 12.60 -55.83
CA GLY A 3 -46.32 12.87 -54.69
C GLY A 3 -45.43 11.66 -54.42
N ASP A 4 -44.43 11.50 -55.31
CA ASP A 4 -43.30 10.63 -55.11
C ASP A 4 -42.50 11.13 -53.89
N GLY A 5 -42.58 10.44 -52.74
CA GLY A 5 -41.76 10.64 -51.60
C GLY A 5 -40.63 9.62 -51.58
N LEU A 6 -39.47 10.07 -51.99
CA LEU A 6 -38.19 9.34 -51.85
C LEU A 6 -38.01 8.79 -50.45
N ILE A 7 -38.06 7.46 -50.34
CA ILE A 7 -37.56 6.75 -49.16
C ILE A 7 -36.05 6.68 -49.35
N ASP A 8 -35.33 7.55 -48.66
CA ASP A 8 -33.85 7.47 -48.54
C ASP A 8 -33.44 6.09 -48.07
N ASP A 9 -32.56 5.47 -48.81
CA ASP A 9 -31.92 4.20 -48.51
C ASP A 9 -31.19 4.29 -47.14
N ILE A 10 -31.84 3.84 -46.07
CA ILE A 10 -31.20 3.62 -44.80
C ILE A 10 -30.27 2.43 -44.98
N LYS A 11 -28.96 2.70 -45.15
CA LYS A 11 -27.92 1.68 -45.13
C LYS A 11 -27.81 1.14 -43.72
N ILE A 12 -28.15 -0.13 -43.57
CA ILE A 12 -27.90 -0.87 -42.34
C ILE A 12 -26.39 -1.15 -42.30
N ASP A 13 -25.67 -0.47 -41.42
CA ASP A 13 -24.29 -0.80 -41.09
C ASP A 13 -24.31 -2.07 -40.25
N VAL A 14 -23.97 -3.21 -40.86
CA VAL A 14 -23.83 -4.49 -40.18
C VAL A 14 -22.46 -4.53 -39.53
N GLU A 15 -22.42 -4.22 -38.26
CA GLU A 15 -21.23 -4.43 -37.46
C GLU A 15 -20.96 -5.93 -37.34
N LYS A 16 -19.92 -6.41 -38.03
CA LYS A 16 -19.51 -7.81 -37.97
C LYS A 16 -18.93 -8.07 -36.59
N ILE A 17 -19.68 -8.79 -35.77
CA ILE A 17 -19.14 -9.39 -34.54
C ILE A 17 -17.98 -10.29 -34.94
N LYS A 18 -16.77 -9.96 -34.53
CA LYS A 18 -15.58 -10.78 -34.79
C LYS A 18 -15.76 -12.11 -34.02
N ASP A 19 -15.83 -13.21 -34.78
CA ASP A 19 -15.93 -14.54 -34.19
C ASP A 19 -14.76 -14.81 -33.23
N GLU A 20 -15.05 -15.32 -32.02
CA GLU A 20 -14.05 -15.66 -31.00
C GLU A 20 -12.97 -16.60 -31.56
N GLU A 21 -13.32 -17.55 -32.45
CA GLU A 21 -12.38 -18.45 -33.13
C GLU A 21 -11.35 -17.70 -33.98
N THR A 22 -11.72 -16.60 -34.65
CA THR A 22 -10.81 -15.80 -35.46
C THR A 22 -9.81 -15.05 -34.61
N VAL A 23 -10.24 -14.54 -33.45
CA VAL A 23 -9.38 -13.87 -32.50
C VAL A 23 -8.40 -14.86 -31.85
N GLU A 24 -8.83 -16.06 -31.51
CA GLU A 24 -7.95 -17.09 -30.93
C GLU A 24 -6.90 -17.60 -31.92
N LYS A 25 -7.24 -17.84 -33.17
CA LYS A 25 -6.28 -18.21 -34.23
C LYS A 25 -5.24 -17.13 -34.44
N THR A 26 -5.66 -15.87 -34.61
CA THR A 26 -4.75 -14.74 -34.79
C THR A 26 -3.84 -14.54 -33.58
N SER A 27 -4.35 -14.64 -32.37
CA SER A 27 -3.56 -14.52 -31.13
C SER A 27 -2.53 -15.65 -31.02
N THR A 28 -2.90 -16.87 -31.40
CA THR A 28 -2.01 -18.04 -31.36
C THR A 28 -0.86 -17.91 -32.36
N ASP A 29 -1.12 -17.39 -33.55
CA ASP A 29 -0.11 -17.16 -34.57
C ASP A 29 0.84 -16.02 -34.18
N LEU A 30 0.34 -14.95 -33.59
CA LEU A 30 1.15 -13.86 -33.06
C LEU A 30 2.01 -14.32 -31.89
N LEU A 31 1.48 -15.18 -31.00
CA LEU A 31 2.26 -15.78 -29.89
C LEU A 31 3.38 -16.68 -30.39
N LYS A 32 3.12 -17.52 -31.42
CA LYS A 32 4.14 -18.37 -32.04
C LYS A 32 5.25 -17.54 -32.70
N LYS A 33 4.89 -16.44 -33.36
CA LYS A 33 5.83 -15.60 -34.13
C LYS A 33 6.63 -14.64 -33.25
N PHE A 34 6.04 -14.05 -32.22
CA PHE A 34 6.61 -12.93 -31.45
C PHE A 34 6.71 -13.19 -29.94
N GLY A 35 6.20 -14.33 -29.43
CA GLY A 35 6.09 -14.58 -28.01
C GLY A 35 5.04 -13.68 -27.32
N GLU A 36 5.01 -13.72 -25.97
CA GLU A 36 4.17 -12.82 -25.17
C GLU A 36 4.59 -11.36 -25.37
N PHE A 37 3.63 -10.45 -25.24
CA PHE A 37 3.92 -9.01 -25.27
C PHE A 37 4.77 -8.63 -24.05
N ASP A 38 5.98 -8.18 -24.30
CA ASP A 38 6.87 -7.65 -23.27
C ASP A 38 6.72 -6.12 -23.18
N HIS A 39 6.05 -5.68 -22.13
CA HIS A 39 5.81 -4.27 -21.84
C HIS A 39 7.08 -3.50 -21.47
N THR A 40 8.24 -4.17 -21.33
CA THR A 40 9.53 -3.54 -20.98
C THR A 40 10.40 -3.24 -22.20
N LEU A 41 10.00 -3.73 -23.39
CA LEU A 41 10.82 -3.67 -24.62
C LEU A 41 11.26 -2.25 -25.00
N GLU A 42 10.38 -1.27 -24.87
CA GLU A 42 10.69 0.13 -25.21
C GLU A 42 11.66 0.79 -24.20
N LEU A 43 11.82 0.19 -23.03
CA LEU A 43 12.59 0.74 -21.92
C LEU A 43 13.69 -0.23 -21.43
N LYS A 44 14.29 -0.98 -22.36
CA LYS A 44 15.34 -1.98 -22.05
C LYS A 44 16.57 -1.42 -21.34
N SER A 45 16.85 -0.12 -21.53
CA SER A 45 17.96 0.57 -20.86
C SER A 45 17.69 0.87 -19.39
N TYR A 46 16.45 0.78 -18.93
CA TYR A 46 16.12 1.01 -17.53
C TYR A 46 16.67 -0.10 -16.65
N LYS A 47 17.42 0.27 -15.62
CA LYS A 47 17.92 -0.62 -14.57
C LYS A 47 17.24 -0.30 -13.27
N GLN A 48 16.81 -1.32 -12.54
CA GLN A 48 16.30 -1.13 -11.19
C GLN A 48 17.38 -0.57 -10.27
N PRO A 49 17.00 0.20 -9.24
CA PRO A 49 17.95 0.74 -8.26
C PRO A 49 18.79 -0.36 -7.61
N ASP A 50 20.10 -0.16 -7.50
CA ASP A 50 21.00 -1.09 -6.80
C ASP A 50 20.80 -0.99 -5.29
N LEU A 51 20.85 -2.13 -4.60
CA LEU A 51 20.79 -2.20 -3.13
C LEU A 51 21.91 -1.42 -2.43
N LYS A 52 23.03 -1.19 -3.12
CA LYS A 52 24.14 -0.38 -2.62
C LYS A 52 23.79 1.09 -2.40
N LEU A 53 22.70 1.58 -3.00
CA LEU A 53 22.20 2.94 -2.79
C LEU A 53 21.56 3.13 -1.42
N LEU A 54 21.20 2.02 -0.74
CA LEU A 54 20.60 2.05 0.59
C LEU A 54 21.69 1.96 1.67
N ASN A 55 21.54 2.80 2.70
CA ASN A 55 22.46 2.83 3.82
C ASN A 55 22.40 1.53 4.64
N GLU A 56 23.57 1.12 5.13
CA GLU A 56 23.68 0.07 6.14
C GLU A 56 23.66 0.71 7.53
N HIS A 57 22.67 0.35 8.31
CA HIS A 57 22.58 0.74 9.73
C HIS A 57 23.00 -0.40 10.67
N ASP A 58 23.14 -1.62 10.13
CA ASP A 58 23.39 -2.84 10.89
C ASP A 58 24.89 -3.16 10.94
N LYS A 59 25.66 -2.41 11.74
CA LYS A 59 26.95 -2.93 12.18
C LYS A 59 26.82 -3.96 13.29
N ASP A 60 25.65 -4.05 13.93
CA ASP A 60 25.35 -4.96 15.04
C ASP A 60 24.06 -5.75 14.77
N GLY A 61 24.12 -6.75 13.88
CA GLY A 61 22.97 -7.60 13.48
C GLY A 61 22.41 -8.51 14.60
N ALA A 62 23.00 -8.53 15.79
CA ALA A 62 22.46 -9.27 16.93
C ALA A 62 21.56 -8.37 17.77
N ILE A 63 20.32 -8.85 18.06
CA ILE A 63 19.48 -8.26 19.10
C ILE A 63 20.26 -8.45 20.42
N THR A 64 20.81 -7.37 20.97
CA THR A 64 21.47 -7.44 22.28
C THR A 64 20.37 -7.67 23.31
N ILE A 65 20.35 -8.85 23.88
CA ILE A 65 19.44 -9.22 24.96
C ILE A 65 19.93 -8.54 26.24
N ASN A 66 19.22 -7.51 26.66
CA ASN A 66 19.44 -7.00 28.03
C ASN A 66 18.59 -7.85 28.97
N GLN A 67 19.22 -8.85 29.57
CA GLN A 67 18.55 -9.82 30.42
C GLN A 67 18.03 -9.17 31.71
N GLU A 68 18.74 -8.16 32.23
CA GLU A 68 18.31 -7.39 33.39
C GLU A 68 17.00 -6.62 33.11
N GLU A 69 16.91 -5.95 31.98
CA GLU A 69 15.68 -5.23 31.54
C GLU A 69 14.50 -6.20 31.38
N LEU A 70 14.74 -7.39 30.84
CA LEU A 70 13.69 -8.40 30.67
C LEU A 70 13.14 -8.89 32.02
N GLU A 71 14.00 -9.21 32.96
CA GLU A 71 13.58 -9.68 34.27
C GLU A 71 12.92 -8.55 35.07
N GLU A 72 13.47 -7.33 35.04
CA GLU A 72 12.89 -6.16 35.70
C GLU A 72 11.46 -5.90 35.18
N ASN A 73 11.27 -5.88 33.87
CA ASN A 73 9.96 -5.65 33.28
C ASN A 73 8.97 -6.79 33.58
N LYS A 74 9.44 -8.04 33.55
CA LYS A 74 8.65 -9.22 33.92
C LYS A 74 8.16 -9.12 35.37
N GLU A 75 9.04 -8.80 36.31
CA GLU A 75 8.69 -8.66 37.73
C GLU A 75 7.66 -7.54 37.93
N LYS A 76 7.86 -6.37 37.31
CA LYS A 76 6.92 -5.25 37.39
C LYS A 76 5.54 -5.61 36.84
N ILE A 77 5.47 -6.32 35.71
CA ILE A 77 4.19 -6.79 35.13
C ILE A 77 3.49 -7.74 36.11
N ILE A 78 4.24 -8.73 36.67
CA ILE A 78 3.67 -9.70 37.58
C ILE A 78 3.17 -9.01 38.88
N ASP A 79 3.96 -8.11 39.46
CA ASP A 79 3.58 -7.40 40.68
C ASP A 79 2.39 -6.47 40.47
N THR A 80 2.36 -5.74 39.36
CA THR A 80 1.20 -4.90 39.02
C THR A 80 -0.06 -5.73 38.93
N LEU A 81 -0.05 -6.85 38.21
CA LEU A 81 -1.21 -7.71 38.05
C LEU A 81 -1.62 -8.36 39.39
N LYS A 82 -0.67 -8.79 40.23
CA LYS A 82 -0.93 -9.32 41.59
C LYS A 82 -1.59 -8.29 42.50
N ASN A 83 -1.17 -7.02 42.45
CA ASN A 83 -1.79 -5.93 43.22
C ASN A 83 -3.29 -5.78 42.92
N TYR A 84 -3.68 -6.07 41.67
CA TYR A 84 -5.09 -6.09 41.25
C TYR A 84 -5.76 -7.47 41.40
N LYS A 85 -5.16 -8.40 42.15
CA LYS A 85 -5.66 -9.77 42.38
C LYS A 85 -5.83 -10.56 41.10
N ILE A 86 -4.87 -10.43 40.18
CA ILE A 86 -4.80 -11.18 38.92
C ILE A 86 -3.58 -12.09 39.01
N GLY A 87 -3.80 -13.40 39.20
CA GLY A 87 -2.75 -14.40 39.18
C GLY A 87 -2.33 -14.75 37.75
N ILE A 88 -1.04 -15.05 37.59
CA ILE A 88 -0.43 -15.46 36.33
C ILE A 88 0.12 -16.87 36.48
N GLU A 89 -0.29 -17.79 35.63
CA GLU A 89 0.23 -19.15 35.58
C GLU A 89 1.60 -19.21 34.87
N LYS A 90 1.74 -18.50 33.75
CA LYS A 90 2.95 -18.52 32.91
C LYS A 90 3.19 -17.18 32.24
N ILE A 91 4.46 -16.79 32.12
CA ILE A 91 4.91 -15.64 31.32
C ILE A 91 6.08 -16.06 30.45
N LYS A 92 6.05 -15.61 29.16
CA LYS A 92 7.11 -15.82 28.17
C LYS A 92 7.41 -14.49 27.49
N ALA A 93 8.69 -14.13 27.37
CA ALA A 93 9.12 -12.94 26.63
C ALA A 93 9.64 -13.31 25.23
N THR A 94 9.26 -12.53 24.23
CA THR A 94 9.80 -12.58 22.86
C THR A 94 10.32 -11.20 22.50
N ILE A 95 11.62 -11.10 22.22
CA ILE A 95 12.28 -9.81 21.99
C ILE A 95 12.27 -9.48 20.51
N GLY A 96 11.65 -8.35 20.17
CA GLY A 96 11.71 -7.75 18.85
C GLY A 96 12.71 -6.59 18.76
N PRO A 97 12.90 -6.00 17.58
CA PRO A 97 13.86 -4.90 17.38
C PRO A 97 13.48 -3.62 18.13
N THR A 98 12.18 -3.34 18.29
CA THR A 98 11.65 -2.11 18.88
C THR A 98 10.80 -2.32 20.12
N VAL A 99 10.17 -3.50 20.22
CA VAL A 99 9.30 -3.89 21.34
C VAL A 99 9.60 -5.31 21.79
N THR A 100 9.35 -5.58 23.06
CA THR A 100 9.36 -6.93 23.62
C THR A 100 7.92 -7.34 23.92
N LEU A 101 7.52 -8.52 23.44
CA LEU A 101 6.21 -9.11 23.72
C LEU A 101 6.30 -10.03 24.94
N TYR A 102 5.56 -9.72 25.99
CA TYR A 102 5.33 -10.59 27.12
C TYR A 102 4.00 -11.33 26.92
N GLU A 103 4.08 -12.63 26.61
CA GLU A 103 2.92 -13.51 26.50
C GLU A 103 2.60 -14.07 27.90
N ILE A 104 1.41 -13.77 28.41
CA ILE A 104 0.95 -14.22 29.72
C ILE A 104 -0.23 -15.18 29.61
N VAL A 105 -0.24 -16.19 30.48
CA VAL A 105 -1.39 -17.06 30.72
C VAL A 105 -1.94 -16.70 32.09
N PRO A 106 -3.13 -16.08 32.17
CA PRO A 106 -3.75 -15.79 33.47
C PRO A 106 -4.31 -17.06 34.11
N GLU A 107 -4.40 -17.07 35.45
CA GLU A 107 -5.09 -18.14 36.15
C GLU A 107 -6.56 -18.30 35.74
N ALA A 108 -7.08 -19.50 35.96
CA ALA A 108 -8.46 -19.83 35.61
C ALA A 108 -9.48 -18.88 36.30
N GLY A 109 -10.49 -18.44 35.57
CA GLY A 109 -11.54 -17.57 36.11
C GLY A 109 -11.27 -16.06 35.99
N ILE A 110 -10.11 -15.64 35.50
CA ILE A 110 -9.79 -14.24 35.31
C ILE A 110 -10.38 -13.74 34.00
N ARG A 111 -11.15 -12.65 34.05
CA ARG A 111 -11.73 -12.02 32.86
C ARG A 111 -10.66 -11.21 32.09
N ILE A 112 -10.56 -11.44 30.78
CA ILE A 112 -9.62 -10.74 29.88
C ILE A 112 -9.79 -9.22 29.95
N SER A 113 -11.05 -8.74 30.03
CA SER A 113 -11.37 -7.31 30.11
C SER A 113 -10.71 -6.62 31.33
N LYS A 114 -10.56 -7.36 32.44
CA LYS A 114 -9.91 -6.83 33.64
C LYS A 114 -8.43 -6.57 33.43
N ILE A 115 -7.72 -7.43 32.67
CA ILE A 115 -6.31 -7.22 32.34
C ILE A 115 -6.18 -6.06 31.33
N LYS A 116 -7.07 -6.00 30.34
CA LYS A 116 -7.05 -4.97 29.32
C LYS A 116 -7.27 -3.55 29.89
N SER A 117 -8.09 -3.42 30.95
CA SER A 117 -8.32 -2.13 31.61
C SER A 117 -7.12 -1.63 32.45
N LEU A 118 -6.10 -2.45 32.65
CA LEU A 118 -4.87 -2.09 33.39
C LEU A 118 -3.72 -1.64 32.49
N GLU A 119 -4.00 -1.32 31.22
CA GLU A 119 -2.97 -0.91 30.25
C GLU A 119 -2.17 0.29 30.75
N ASP A 120 -2.85 1.32 31.25
CA ASP A 120 -2.23 2.53 31.79
C ASP A 120 -1.46 2.27 33.11
N ASP A 121 -1.99 1.44 33.99
CA ASP A 121 -1.34 1.09 35.25
C ASP A 121 -0.03 0.30 35.02
N ILE A 122 -0.06 -0.65 34.08
CA ILE A 122 1.12 -1.40 33.70
C ILE A 122 2.15 -0.50 33.00
N ALA A 123 1.70 0.40 32.10
CA ALA A 123 2.57 1.36 31.44
C ALA A 123 3.29 2.26 32.47
N LEU A 124 2.55 2.73 33.47
CA LEU A 124 3.11 3.55 34.54
C LEU A 124 4.15 2.78 35.37
N SER A 125 3.85 1.53 35.76
CA SER A 125 4.77 0.71 36.58
C SER A 125 6.08 0.40 35.83
N LEU A 126 6.01 0.26 34.50
CA LEU A 126 7.15 0.03 33.63
C LEU A 126 7.90 1.33 33.28
N SER A 127 7.38 2.49 33.67
CA SER A 127 7.86 3.82 33.22
C SER A 127 7.97 3.90 31.68
N ALA A 128 7.05 3.23 30.97
CA ALA A 128 7.01 3.19 29.53
C ALA A 128 6.14 4.33 28.98
N LEU A 129 6.52 4.90 27.83
CA LEU A 129 5.74 5.94 27.16
C LEU A 129 4.37 5.46 26.62
N GLY A 130 4.13 4.16 26.68
CA GLY A 130 2.90 3.48 26.29
C GLY A 130 3.19 2.01 26.06
N ILE A 131 2.25 1.17 26.38
CA ILE A 131 2.27 -0.26 26.09
C ILE A 131 1.08 -0.58 25.20
N ARG A 132 0.95 -1.82 24.74
CA ARG A 132 -0.23 -2.31 24.03
C ARG A 132 -0.58 -3.69 24.55
N ILE A 133 -1.85 -3.87 24.91
CA ILE A 133 -2.37 -5.18 25.31
C ILE A 133 -3.14 -5.83 24.17
N ILE A 134 -2.66 -7.00 23.72
CA ILE A 134 -3.31 -7.84 22.71
C ILE A 134 -4.01 -8.98 23.45
N ALA A 135 -5.31 -8.91 23.55
CA ALA A 135 -6.07 -9.87 24.36
C ALA A 135 -7.37 -10.32 23.67
N PRO A 136 -7.47 -11.56 23.23
CA PRO A 136 -6.41 -12.60 23.18
C PRO A 136 -5.46 -12.44 22.00
N ILE A 137 -4.28 -13.06 22.05
CA ILE A 137 -3.42 -13.19 20.86
C ILE A 137 -4.11 -14.12 19.86
N PRO A 138 -4.30 -13.69 18.59
CA PRO A 138 -4.94 -14.53 17.60
C PRO A 138 -4.24 -15.89 17.41
N GLY A 139 -5.02 -16.97 17.49
CA GLY A 139 -4.51 -18.34 17.38
C GLY A 139 -3.80 -18.91 18.61
N LYS A 140 -3.67 -18.11 19.68
CA LYS A 140 -3.09 -18.54 20.97
C LYS A 140 -4.07 -18.17 22.08
N GLY A 141 -4.28 -19.03 23.06
CA GLY A 141 -5.10 -18.74 24.25
C GLY A 141 -4.41 -17.83 25.28
N THR A 142 -3.49 -16.98 24.86
CA THR A 142 -2.64 -16.13 25.70
C THR A 142 -2.93 -14.65 25.51
N ILE A 143 -2.52 -13.82 26.46
CA ILE A 143 -2.58 -12.37 26.39
C ILE A 143 -1.16 -11.83 26.15
N GLY A 144 -1.02 -10.91 25.19
CA GLY A 144 0.25 -10.26 24.90
C GLY A 144 0.31 -8.85 25.47
N ILE A 145 1.43 -8.52 26.10
CA ILE A 145 1.76 -7.16 26.51
C ILE A 145 3.00 -6.74 25.74
N GLU A 146 2.84 -5.80 24.80
CA GLU A 146 3.94 -5.23 24.04
C GLU A 146 4.54 -4.04 24.81
N VAL A 147 5.80 -4.18 25.19
CA VAL A 147 6.55 -3.14 25.93
C VAL A 147 7.64 -2.57 25.02
N PRO A 148 7.71 -1.26 24.82
CA PRO A 148 8.78 -0.64 24.05
C PRO A 148 10.15 -0.88 24.70
N ASN A 149 11.14 -1.30 23.90
CA ASN A 149 12.51 -1.47 24.37
C ASN A 149 13.13 -0.12 24.73
N LYS A 150 13.93 -0.04 25.81
CA LYS A 150 14.69 1.17 26.16
C LYS A 150 15.66 1.54 25.02
N ASN A 151 16.38 0.56 24.49
CA ASN A 151 17.30 0.71 23.37
C ASN A 151 16.67 0.15 22.07
N ARG A 152 15.88 0.98 21.38
CA ARG A 152 15.23 0.59 20.13
C ARG A 152 16.24 0.48 19.00
N LYS A 153 16.21 -0.61 18.24
CA LYS A 153 17.04 -0.77 17.03
C LYS A 153 16.30 -0.25 15.81
N ILE A 154 17.04 0.45 14.95
CA ILE A 154 16.54 0.91 13.66
C ILE A 154 16.54 -0.30 12.72
N VAL A 155 15.39 -0.58 12.11
CA VAL A 155 15.26 -1.57 11.04
C VAL A 155 15.59 -0.88 9.71
N SER A 156 16.72 -1.21 9.11
CA SER A 156 17.14 -0.58 7.85
C SER A 156 16.28 -1.05 6.67
N MET A 157 15.99 -0.13 5.73
CA MET A 157 15.28 -0.46 4.50
C MET A 157 16.07 -1.47 3.66
N LYS A 158 17.41 -1.40 3.69
CA LYS A 158 18.29 -2.35 3.02
C LYS A 158 18.06 -3.78 3.53
N SER A 159 17.96 -3.98 4.84
CA SER A 159 17.73 -5.31 5.43
C SER A 159 16.36 -5.88 5.04
N LEU A 160 15.34 -5.03 4.93
CA LEU A 160 13.99 -5.44 4.52
C LEU A 160 13.96 -5.85 3.05
N ILE A 161 14.50 -5.00 2.16
CA ILE A 161 14.51 -5.25 0.72
C ILE A 161 15.41 -6.45 0.36
N SER A 162 16.55 -6.63 1.05
CA SER A 162 17.43 -7.77 0.84
C SER A 162 16.88 -9.09 1.39
N SER A 163 15.82 -9.05 2.20
CA SER A 163 15.26 -10.27 2.76
C SER A 163 14.72 -11.20 1.69
N LYS A 164 14.89 -12.52 1.87
CA LYS A 164 14.36 -13.53 0.96
C LYS A 164 12.84 -13.38 0.78
N LYS A 165 12.11 -13.11 1.85
CA LYS A 165 10.65 -12.91 1.83
C LYS A 165 10.21 -11.78 0.89
N TYR A 166 10.99 -10.70 0.81
CA TYR A 166 10.70 -9.61 -0.14
C TYR A 166 11.19 -9.95 -1.55
N GLN A 167 12.39 -10.52 -1.69
CA GLN A 167 12.96 -10.85 -3.01
C GLN A 167 12.13 -11.92 -3.75
N ASP A 168 11.60 -12.92 -3.06
CA ASP A 168 10.79 -13.98 -3.64
C ASP A 168 9.28 -13.61 -3.73
N ALA A 169 8.89 -12.41 -3.27
CA ALA A 169 7.48 -12.00 -3.28
C ALA A 169 6.95 -11.82 -4.71
N GLU A 170 5.93 -12.60 -5.08
CA GLU A 170 5.21 -12.51 -6.37
C GLU A 170 4.01 -11.54 -6.34
N MET A 171 3.95 -10.68 -5.32
CA MET A 171 2.88 -9.71 -5.12
C MET A 171 2.86 -8.64 -6.23
N GLU A 172 1.67 -8.12 -6.54
CA GLU A 172 1.53 -7.07 -7.55
C GLU A 172 2.16 -5.74 -7.08
N LEU A 173 1.90 -5.32 -5.85
CA LEU A 173 2.48 -4.11 -5.24
C LEU A 173 3.02 -4.43 -3.83
N PRO A 174 4.21 -5.07 -3.72
CA PRO A 174 4.77 -5.46 -2.43
C PRO A 174 5.29 -4.25 -1.64
N LEU A 175 4.89 -4.19 -0.37
CA LEU A 175 5.34 -3.22 0.61
C LEU A 175 6.13 -3.93 1.70
N ALA A 176 7.38 -3.55 1.89
CA ALA A 176 8.18 -3.98 3.03
C ALA A 176 8.00 -2.96 4.16
N LEU A 177 7.12 -3.28 5.12
CA LEU A 177 6.70 -2.33 6.15
C LEU A 177 7.61 -2.32 7.39
N GLY A 178 8.41 -3.37 7.60
CA GLY A 178 9.25 -3.48 8.79
C GLY A 178 9.50 -4.93 9.18
N LYS A 179 9.79 -5.15 10.45
CA LYS A 179 9.90 -6.47 11.05
C LYS A 179 8.81 -6.69 12.08
N THR A 180 8.35 -7.93 12.17
CA THR A 180 7.43 -8.38 13.21
C THR A 180 8.16 -8.50 14.54
N ILE A 181 7.42 -8.76 15.62
CA ILE A 181 8.00 -9.03 16.96
C ILE A 181 8.92 -10.26 16.91
N SER A 182 8.60 -11.25 16.07
CA SER A 182 9.47 -12.42 15.83
C SER A 182 10.69 -12.13 14.94
N ASN A 183 10.99 -10.85 14.66
CA ASN A 183 12.09 -10.39 13.82
C ASN A 183 12.00 -10.83 12.34
N GLU A 184 10.85 -11.26 11.87
CA GLU A 184 10.60 -11.58 10.47
C GLU A 184 10.24 -10.33 9.66
N THR A 185 10.71 -10.23 8.43
CA THR A 185 10.30 -9.15 7.53
C THR A 185 8.80 -9.23 7.22
N LEU A 186 8.08 -8.15 7.46
CA LEU A 186 6.67 -8.01 7.09
C LEU A 186 6.56 -7.45 5.67
N VAL A 187 6.11 -8.29 4.75
CA VAL A 187 5.81 -7.90 3.37
C VAL A 187 4.32 -8.12 3.11
N VAL A 188 3.66 -7.09 2.62
CA VAL A 188 2.22 -7.12 2.30
C VAL A 188 1.98 -6.60 0.88
N ASP A 189 0.84 -6.95 0.29
CA ASP A 189 0.46 -6.49 -1.04
C ASP A 189 -0.56 -5.35 -0.94
N LEU A 190 -0.22 -4.16 -1.45
CA LEU A 190 -1.12 -3.01 -1.48
C LEU A 190 -2.42 -3.33 -2.23
N THR A 191 -2.38 -4.18 -3.27
CA THR A 191 -3.59 -4.54 -4.02
C THR A 191 -4.61 -5.34 -3.21
N LYS A 192 -4.15 -6.01 -2.15
CA LYS A 192 -5.02 -6.73 -1.19
C LYS A 192 -5.58 -5.82 -0.11
N MET A 193 -4.88 -4.72 0.19
CA MET A 193 -5.30 -3.67 1.12
C MET A 193 -5.76 -2.41 0.36
N PRO A 194 -6.59 -2.47 -0.61
CA PRO A 194 -6.72 -1.60 -1.81
C PRO A 194 -6.31 -0.15 -1.59
N HIS A 195 -6.55 0.39 -0.41
CA HIS A 195 -6.18 1.75 -0.03
C HIS A 195 -5.57 1.73 1.38
N LEU A 196 -4.65 2.64 1.64
CA LEU A 196 -3.92 2.72 2.89
C LEU A 196 -4.08 4.11 3.50
N LEU A 197 -4.45 4.14 4.77
CA LEU A 197 -4.43 5.33 5.59
C LEU A 197 -3.20 5.30 6.51
N VAL A 198 -2.39 6.35 6.46
CA VAL A 198 -1.19 6.51 7.30
C VAL A 198 -1.39 7.72 8.20
N ALA A 199 -1.58 7.49 9.49
CA ALA A 199 -1.74 8.57 10.46
C ALA A 199 -0.56 8.61 11.43
N GLY A 200 -0.10 9.81 11.76
CA GLY A 200 0.96 10.01 12.73
C GLY A 200 1.25 11.48 12.97
N ALA A 201 1.41 11.86 14.23
CA ALA A 201 1.84 13.21 14.60
C ALA A 201 3.26 13.51 14.12
N THR A 202 3.66 14.76 14.18
CA THR A 202 5.02 15.20 13.85
C THR A 202 6.06 14.39 14.65
N GLY A 203 7.08 13.88 13.99
CA GLY A 203 8.15 13.09 14.63
C GLY A 203 7.79 11.61 14.87
N GLN A 204 6.56 11.16 14.59
CA GLN A 204 6.14 9.76 14.79
C GLN A 204 6.42 8.86 13.59
N GLY A 205 7.17 9.32 12.60
CA GLY A 205 7.64 8.50 11.49
C GLY A 205 6.69 8.39 10.28
N LYS A 206 5.62 9.24 10.19
CA LYS A 206 4.71 9.27 9.05
C LYS A 206 5.45 9.37 7.71
N SER A 207 6.32 10.35 7.57
CA SER A 207 7.10 10.61 6.35
C SER A 207 8.08 9.47 6.05
N VAL A 208 8.72 8.91 7.08
CA VAL A 208 9.58 7.73 6.93
C VAL A 208 8.79 6.53 6.43
N GLY A 209 7.58 6.32 6.95
CA GLY A 209 6.66 5.27 6.52
C GLY A 209 6.26 5.41 5.05
N ILE A 210 5.88 6.62 4.61
CA ILE A 210 5.53 6.90 3.22
C ILE A 210 6.73 6.64 2.30
N ASN A 211 7.91 7.14 2.67
CA ASN A 211 9.14 6.92 1.92
C ASN A 211 9.50 5.43 1.82
N ALA A 212 9.33 4.66 2.90
CA ALA A 212 9.55 3.22 2.90
C ALA A 212 8.57 2.50 1.96
N ILE A 213 7.31 2.91 1.92
CA ILE A 213 6.28 2.35 1.03
C ILE A 213 6.64 2.61 -0.43
N ILE A 214 6.94 3.86 -0.80
CA ILE A 214 7.32 4.22 -2.18
C ILE A 214 8.60 3.47 -2.57
N THR A 215 9.62 3.48 -1.73
CA THR A 215 10.89 2.79 -1.95
C THR A 215 10.69 1.30 -2.15
N SER A 216 9.84 0.65 -1.35
CA SER A 216 9.52 -0.78 -1.54
C SER A 216 9.04 -1.08 -2.97
N ILE A 217 8.17 -0.25 -3.50
CA ILE A 217 7.62 -0.47 -4.83
C ILE A 217 8.69 -0.19 -5.90
N LEU A 218 9.48 0.88 -5.75
CA LEU A 218 10.55 1.25 -6.70
C LEU A 218 11.61 0.15 -6.85
N TYR A 219 11.95 -0.55 -5.78
CA TYR A 219 12.93 -1.63 -5.80
C TYR A 219 12.39 -2.97 -6.32
N LYS A 220 11.08 -3.09 -6.55
CA LYS A 220 10.49 -4.36 -7.01
C LYS A 220 9.83 -4.26 -8.38
N LYS A 221 9.27 -3.10 -8.74
CA LYS A 221 8.46 -2.96 -9.94
C LYS A 221 9.15 -2.13 -11.01
N HIS A 222 9.03 -2.62 -12.24
CA HIS A 222 9.47 -1.87 -13.42
C HIS A 222 8.55 -0.66 -13.65
N GLN A 223 9.09 0.44 -14.13
CA GLN A 223 8.38 1.70 -14.37
C GLN A 223 7.17 1.59 -15.33
N THR A 224 7.14 0.57 -16.18
CA THR A 224 5.98 0.32 -17.05
C THR A 224 4.79 -0.30 -16.31
N LYS A 225 5.02 -0.89 -15.14
CA LYS A 225 3.97 -1.56 -14.36
C LYS A 225 3.29 -0.64 -13.35
N ILE A 226 3.90 0.50 -13.01
CA ILE A 226 3.39 1.41 -11.99
C ILE A 226 3.70 2.86 -12.30
N LYS A 227 2.77 3.75 -11.94
CA LYS A 227 2.97 5.18 -11.91
C LYS A 227 2.45 5.74 -10.59
N PHE A 228 3.21 6.66 -10.00
CA PHE A 228 2.81 7.41 -8.82
C PHE A 228 2.25 8.78 -9.22
N ILE A 229 1.26 9.22 -8.45
CA ILE A 229 0.76 10.59 -8.46
C ILE A 229 1.00 11.11 -7.05
N LEU A 230 1.90 12.07 -6.92
CA LEU A 230 2.36 12.57 -5.62
C LEU A 230 1.75 13.94 -5.34
N VAL A 231 1.14 14.08 -4.16
CA VAL A 231 0.51 15.30 -3.67
C VAL A 231 1.18 15.70 -2.35
N ASP A 232 1.86 16.85 -2.36
CA ASP A 232 2.57 17.41 -1.21
C ASP A 232 2.25 18.90 -1.05
N PRO A 233 1.19 19.26 -0.33
CA PRO A 233 0.80 20.65 -0.14
C PRO A 233 1.87 21.50 0.54
N LYS A 234 2.72 20.87 1.37
CA LYS A 234 3.76 21.54 2.15
C LYS A 234 5.09 21.68 1.42
N LYS A 235 5.28 21.01 0.29
CA LYS A 235 6.51 21.01 -0.54
C LYS A 235 7.76 20.53 0.21
N VAL A 236 7.63 19.62 1.16
CA VAL A 236 8.74 19.19 2.04
C VAL A 236 9.07 17.71 1.87
N GLU A 237 8.05 16.85 1.98
CA GLU A 237 8.26 15.42 2.19
C GLU A 237 8.47 14.63 0.88
N LEU A 238 7.70 14.94 -0.14
CA LEU A 238 7.72 14.19 -1.40
C LEU A 238 8.56 14.83 -2.50
N THR A 239 9.05 16.05 -2.31
CA THR A 239 9.85 16.80 -3.32
C THR A 239 11.11 16.07 -3.76
N LEU A 240 11.70 15.23 -2.89
CA LEU A 240 12.85 14.40 -3.23
C LEU A 240 12.57 13.43 -4.39
N PHE A 241 11.31 13.03 -4.59
CA PHE A 241 10.90 12.13 -5.67
C PHE A 241 10.78 12.81 -7.05
N ASN A 242 10.97 14.12 -7.16
CA ASN A 242 11.07 14.78 -8.47
C ASN A 242 12.14 14.14 -9.38
N LYS A 243 13.20 13.57 -8.80
CA LYS A 243 14.28 12.90 -9.55
C LYS A 243 13.82 11.68 -10.34
N ILE A 244 12.69 11.07 -9.97
CA ILE A 244 12.13 9.92 -10.68
C ILE A 244 10.96 10.29 -11.61
N GLU A 245 10.76 11.58 -11.88
CA GLU A 245 9.65 12.11 -12.68
C GLU A 245 9.47 11.36 -14.00
N ARG A 246 10.53 11.27 -14.80
CA ARG A 246 10.46 10.67 -16.15
C ARG A 246 10.11 9.18 -16.15
N HIS A 247 10.35 8.50 -15.04
CA HIS A 247 10.22 7.06 -14.96
C HIS A 247 8.91 6.64 -14.28
N PHE A 248 8.64 7.20 -13.11
CA PHE A 248 7.59 6.69 -12.24
C PHE A 248 6.45 7.66 -11.94
N LEU A 249 6.58 8.96 -12.26
CA LEU A 249 5.50 9.89 -11.95
C LEU A 249 4.54 10.05 -13.13
N ALA A 250 3.25 10.11 -12.80
CA ALA A 250 2.20 10.54 -13.73
C ALA A 250 1.76 11.95 -13.33
N LYS A 251 1.65 12.83 -14.31
CA LYS A 251 1.21 14.22 -14.14
C LYS A 251 0.16 14.61 -15.17
N LEU A 252 -0.57 15.68 -14.90
CA LEU A 252 -1.47 16.26 -15.88
C LEU A 252 -0.65 16.82 -17.07
N PRO A 253 -1.15 16.74 -18.32
CA PRO A 253 -0.42 17.20 -19.51
C PRO A 253 0.03 18.66 -19.43
N GLU A 254 -0.76 19.52 -18.79
CA GLU A 254 -0.51 20.97 -18.66
C GLU A 254 0.33 21.33 -17.41
N SER A 255 0.77 20.35 -16.62
CA SER A 255 1.52 20.61 -15.38
C SER A 255 3.02 20.59 -15.66
N GLU A 256 3.70 21.66 -15.32
CA GLU A 256 5.17 21.72 -15.33
C GLU A 256 5.76 20.90 -14.18
N GLU A 257 5.16 20.99 -12.98
CA GLU A 257 5.58 20.27 -11.78
C GLU A 257 5.03 18.85 -11.76
N SER A 258 5.88 17.90 -11.38
CA SER A 258 5.51 16.48 -11.28
C SER A 258 4.84 16.13 -9.96
N ILE A 259 5.16 16.88 -8.91
CA ILE A 259 4.54 16.77 -7.59
C ILE A 259 3.51 17.89 -7.45
N ILE A 260 2.30 17.52 -7.07
CA ILE A 260 1.16 18.43 -7.01
C ILE A 260 1.16 19.12 -5.65
N THR A 261 1.28 20.44 -5.64
CA THR A 261 1.36 21.26 -4.43
C THR A 261 0.17 22.19 -4.26
N ASP A 262 -0.51 22.52 -5.35
CA ASP A 262 -1.66 23.42 -5.39
C ASP A 262 -2.99 22.66 -5.28
N THR A 263 -3.88 23.11 -4.39
CA THR A 263 -5.16 22.43 -4.12
C THR A 263 -6.09 22.37 -5.33
N LYS A 264 -6.08 23.41 -6.20
CA LYS A 264 -6.90 23.38 -7.43
C LYS A 264 -6.39 22.31 -8.40
N LYS A 265 -5.07 22.15 -8.52
CA LYS A 265 -4.45 21.08 -9.30
C LYS A 265 -4.76 19.71 -8.70
N VAL A 266 -4.83 19.58 -7.36
CA VAL A 266 -5.26 18.33 -6.68
C VAL A 266 -6.68 17.97 -7.10
N VAL A 267 -7.64 18.90 -7.02
CA VAL A 267 -9.03 18.67 -7.43
C VAL A 267 -9.11 18.23 -8.91
N LYS A 268 -8.38 18.92 -9.80
CA LYS A 268 -8.32 18.56 -11.23
C LYS A 268 -7.76 17.13 -11.42
N THR A 269 -6.72 16.78 -10.69
CA THR A 269 -6.09 15.45 -10.74
C THR A 269 -7.04 14.36 -10.25
N LEU A 270 -7.75 14.58 -9.15
CA LEU A 270 -8.72 13.62 -8.62
C LEU A 270 -9.88 13.39 -9.60
N LYS A 271 -10.40 14.46 -10.23
CA LYS A 271 -11.40 14.34 -11.28
C LYS A 271 -10.87 13.55 -12.49
N SER A 272 -9.64 13.81 -12.91
CA SER A 272 -8.98 13.07 -14.01
C SER A 272 -8.78 11.59 -13.66
N LEU A 273 -8.44 11.25 -12.39
CA LEU A 273 -8.36 9.87 -11.94
C LEU A 273 -9.72 9.16 -11.96
N CYS A 274 -10.81 9.86 -11.64
CA CYS A 274 -12.16 9.29 -11.77
C CYS A 274 -12.49 8.98 -13.25
N ILE A 275 -12.14 9.87 -14.17
CA ILE A 275 -12.32 9.64 -15.62
C ILE A 275 -11.45 8.46 -16.09
N GLU A 276 -10.20 8.38 -15.66
CA GLU A 276 -9.31 7.25 -15.99
C GLU A 276 -9.87 5.94 -15.44
N MET A 277 -10.42 5.96 -14.22
CA MET A 277 -11.08 4.80 -13.62
C MET A 277 -12.23 4.30 -14.50
N GLU A 278 -13.10 5.19 -14.98
CA GLU A 278 -14.24 4.86 -15.86
C GLU A 278 -13.77 4.26 -17.18
N LYS A 279 -12.80 4.91 -17.84
CA LYS A 279 -12.20 4.39 -19.08
C LYS A 279 -11.60 3.00 -18.89
N ARG A 280 -10.96 2.75 -17.77
CA ARG A 280 -10.43 1.41 -17.46
C ARG A 280 -11.53 0.39 -17.25
N TYR A 281 -12.65 0.78 -16.63
CA TYR A 281 -13.81 -0.10 -16.50
C TYR A 281 -14.39 -0.49 -17.85
N GLU A 282 -14.49 0.44 -18.79
CA GLU A 282 -14.91 0.14 -20.16
C GLU A 282 -13.97 -0.87 -20.83
N LEU A 283 -12.65 -0.65 -20.76
CA LEU A 283 -11.66 -1.59 -21.29
C LEU A 283 -11.74 -2.98 -20.65
N LEU A 284 -11.97 -3.06 -19.33
CA LEU A 284 -12.12 -4.33 -18.63
C LEU A 284 -13.41 -5.04 -19.07
N LYS A 285 -14.50 -4.31 -19.24
CA LYS A 285 -15.79 -4.83 -19.72
C LYS A 285 -15.65 -5.39 -21.12
N ASP A 286 -15.08 -4.63 -22.05
CA ASP A 286 -14.88 -5.04 -23.44
C ASP A 286 -13.96 -6.28 -23.54
N ALA A 287 -12.96 -6.35 -22.65
CA ALA A 287 -12.08 -7.51 -22.52
C ALA A 287 -12.71 -8.67 -21.75
N MET A 288 -13.93 -8.55 -21.20
CA MET A 288 -14.55 -9.54 -20.29
C MET A 288 -13.62 -9.96 -19.14
N CYS A 289 -12.99 -8.98 -18.49
CA CYS A 289 -12.06 -9.18 -17.38
C CYS A 289 -12.62 -8.57 -16.10
N ARG A 290 -12.39 -9.22 -14.95
CA ARG A 290 -12.88 -8.76 -13.64
C ARG A 290 -11.96 -7.74 -12.98
N ASN A 291 -10.69 -7.75 -13.35
CA ASN A 291 -9.68 -6.89 -12.73
C ASN A 291 -8.49 -6.65 -13.67
N ILE A 292 -7.69 -5.64 -13.33
CA ILE A 292 -6.51 -5.23 -14.11
C ILE A 292 -5.49 -6.36 -14.29
N LYS A 293 -5.36 -7.28 -13.33
CA LYS A 293 -4.41 -8.38 -13.42
C LYS A 293 -4.79 -9.35 -14.54
N GLU A 294 -6.07 -9.76 -14.58
CA GLU A 294 -6.61 -10.60 -15.65
C GLU A 294 -6.50 -9.91 -17.01
N TYR A 295 -6.86 -8.63 -17.06
CA TYR A 295 -6.78 -7.81 -18.26
C TYR A 295 -5.34 -7.75 -18.79
N ASN A 296 -4.38 -7.39 -17.96
CA ASN A 296 -2.97 -7.32 -18.37
C ASN A 296 -2.39 -8.68 -18.78
N GLN A 297 -2.81 -9.79 -18.15
CA GLN A 297 -2.44 -11.12 -18.57
C GLN A 297 -3.02 -11.46 -19.94
N LYS A 298 -4.29 -11.10 -20.20
CA LYS A 298 -4.94 -11.31 -21.50
C LYS A 298 -4.26 -10.47 -22.58
N PHE A 299 -3.89 -9.21 -22.26
CA PHE A 299 -3.13 -8.35 -23.16
C PHE A 299 -1.75 -8.90 -23.49
N LYS A 300 -0.99 -9.37 -22.49
CA LYS A 300 0.32 -10.02 -22.71
C LYS A 300 0.24 -11.23 -23.62
N LYS A 301 -0.81 -12.03 -23.47
CA LYS A 301 -1.09 -13.18 -24.34
C LYS A 301 -1.63 -12.78 -25.73
N ARG A 302 -1.57 -11.49 -26.10
CA ARG A 302 -2.01 -10.93 -27.39
C ARG A 302 -3.46 -11.24 -27.74
N LYS A 303 -4.29 -11.50 -26.73
CA LYS A 303 -5.74 -11.76 -26.91
C LYS A 303 -6.59 -10.48 -26.97
N LEU A 304 -5.99 -9.31 -26.81
CA LEU A 304 -6.63 -8.00 -26.90
C LEU A 304 -5.99 -7.20 -28.03
N ASN A 305 -6.82 -6.61 -28.90
CA ASN A 305 -6.34 -5.89 -30.06
C ASN A 305 -6.08 -4.41 -29.72
N PRO A 306 -4.85 -3.89 -29.91
CA PRO A 306 -4.54 -2.48 -29.69
C PRO A 306 -5.37 -1.50 -30.55
N ASN A 307 -5.81 -1.91 -31.74
CA ASN A 307 -6.63 -1.07 -32.62
C ASN A 307 -8.03 -0.82 -32.05
N ASP A 308 -8.50 -1.66 -31.14
CA ASP A 308 -9.76 -1.49 -30.41
C ASP A 308 -9.55 -0.67 -29.10
N GLY A 309 -8.42 0.03 -28.97
CA GLY A 309 -8.07 0.89 -27.84
C GLY A 309 -7.42 0.16 -26.65
N HIS A 310 -7.25 -1.17 -26.75
CA HIS A 310 -6.60 -1.93 -25.69
C HIS A 310 -5.11 -1.61 -25.57
N LYS A 311 -4.64 -1.49 -24.34
CA LYS A 311 -3.23 -1.22 -24.00
C LYS A 311 -2.86 -1.87 -22.68
N PHE A 312 -1.57 -2.06 -22.44
CA PHE A 312 -1.10 -2.47 -21.11
C PHE A 312 -1.41 -1.38 -20.08
N LEU A 313 -2.07 -1.72 -18.98
CA LEU A 313 -2.48 -0.78 -17.95
C LEU A 313 -1.52 -0.84 -16.76
N PRO A 314 -0.75 0.23 -16.48
CA PRO A 314 0.03 0.30 -15.24
C PRO A 314 -0.88 0.48 -14.03
N TYR A 315 -0.45 0.01 -12.88
CA TYR A 315 -1.05 0.42 -11.61
C TYR A 315 -0.80 1.91 -11.38
N LEU A 316 -1.80 2.61 -10.85
CA LEU A 316 -1.69 4.02 -10.44
C LEU A 316 -1.78 4.08 -8.92
N VAL A 317 -0.81 4.74 -8.28
CA VAL A 317 -0.80 4.93 -6.83
C VAL A 317 -0.79 6.42 -6.55
N LEU A 318 -1.91 6.93 -6.04
CA LEU A 318 -2.00 8.29 -5.52
C LEU A 318 -1.47 8.30 -4.09
N VAL A 319 -0.48 9.15 -3.82
CA VAL A 319 0.07 9.37 -2.49
C VAL A 319 -0.19 10.81 -2.09
N VAL A 320 -0.86 11.00 -0.96
CA VAL A 320 -1.15 12.32 -0.38
C VAL A 320 -0.45 12.40 0.97
N ASP A 321 0.50 13.33 1.12
CA ASP A 321 1.27 13.49 2.36
C ASP A 321 0.47 14.08 3.52
N GLU A 322 -0.33 15.11 3.27
CA GLU A 322 -1.18 15.72 4.31
C GLU A 322 -2.58 15.99 3.78
N PHE A 323 -3.48 15.05 4.03
CA PHE A 323 -4.85 15.14 3.54
C PHE A 323 -5.67 16.22 4.27
N ALA A 324 -5.38 16.46 5.55
CA ALA A 324 -6.10 17.48 6.32
C ALA A 324 -6.00 18.87 5.68
N ASP A 325 -4.83 19.26 5.18
CA ASP A 325 -4.65 20.59 4.58
C ASP A 325 -5.47 20.75 3.28
N ILE A 326 -5.66 19.64 2.54
CA ILE A 326 -6.41 19.64 1.29
C ILE A 326 -7.92 19.65 1.56
N ILE A 327 -8.41 18.79 2.45
CA ILE A 327 -9.83 18.68 2.75
C ILE A 327 -10.37 19.94 3.44
N MET A 328 -9.58 20.56 4.31
CA MET A 328 -9.93 21.82 4.96
C MET A 328 -10.03 23.00 3.98
N THR A 329 -9.30 22.93 2.86
CA THR A 329 -9.29 23.99 1.84
C THR A 329 -10.37 23.79 0.78
N ALA A 330 -10.54 22.57 0.28
CA ALA A 330 -11.41 22.26 -0.86
C ALA A 330 -12.65 21.44 -0.49
N GLY A 331 -12.77 20.93 0.72
CA GLY A 331 -13.95 20.26 1.23
C GLY A 331 -14.50 19.18 0.28
N LYS A 332 -15.78 19.30 -0.06
CA LYS A 332 -16.49 18.33 -0.91
C LYS A 332 -15.90 18.11 -2.30
N GLU A 333 -15.15 19.08 -2.84
CA GLU A 333 -14.51 18.93 -4.16
C GLU A 333 -13.41 17.86 -4.15
N VAL A 334 -12.84 17.57 -3.00
CA VAL A 334 -11.84 16.52 -2.77
C VAL A 334 -12.49 15.27 -2.18
N GLU A 335 -13.39 15.43 -1.22
CA GLU A 335 -14.09 14.34 -0.54
C GLU A 335 -14.82 13.42 -1.53
N THR A 336 -15.63 14.01 -2.41
CA THR A 336 -16.45 13.23 -3.37
C THR A 336 -15.61 12.35 -4.31
N PRO A 337 -14.59 12.86 -5.02
CA PRO A 337 -13.77 12.00 -5.88
C PRO A 337 -12.92 10.99 -5.09
N ILE A 338 -12.40 11.34 -3.92
CA ILE A 338 -11.67 10.39 -3.05
C ILE A 338 -12.59 9.25 -2.62
N GLY A 339 -13.79 9.56 -2.13
CA GLY A 339 -14.78 8.54 -1.75
C GLY A 339 -15.13 7.61 -2.93
N ARG A 340 -15.32 8.17 -4.12
CA ARG A 340 -15.59 7.39 -5.33
C ARG A 340 -14.42 6.47 -5.71
N LEU A 341 -13.20 6.98 -5.69
CA LEU A 341 -11.99 6.19 -5.95
C LEU A 341 -11.81 5.09 -4.89
N ALA A 342 -12.01 5.41 -3.60
CA ALA A 342 -11.88 4.44 -2.53
C ALA A 342 -12.86 3.26 -2.65
N GLN A 343 -14.07 3.50 -3.16
CA GLN A 343 -15.08 2.47 -3.35
C GLN A 343 -14.87 1.61 -4.62
N LEU A 344 -14.43 2.22 -5.72
CA LEU A 344 -14.51 1.59 -7.04
C LEU A 344 -13.13 1.31 -7.69
N ALA A 345 -12.07 2.01 -7.33
CA ALA A 345 -10.85 2.02 -8.12
C ALA A 345 -9.97 0.75 -8.00
N ARG A 346 -10.23 -0.11 -7.01
CA ARG A 346 -9.45 -1.34 -6.75
C ARG A 346 -9.33 -2.25 -7.97
N ALA A 347 -10.46 -2.55 -8.61
CA ALA A 347 -10.51 -3.51 -9.71
C ALA A 347 -9.70 -3.04 -10.93
N VAL A 348 -9.65 -1.73 -11.15
CA VAL A 348 -8.94 -1.10 -12.28
C VAL A 348 -7.50 -0.70 -11.96
N GLY A 349 -6.97 -1.10 -10.78
CA GLY A 349 -5.58 -0.91 -10.39
C GLY A 349 -5.21 0.53 -10.03
N ILE A 350 -6.14 1.28 -9.45
CA ILE A 350 -5.87 2.60 -8.88
C ILE A 350 -5.94 2.47 -7.35
N HIS A 351 -4.88 2.86 -6.67
CA HIS A 351 -4.73 2.73 -5.23
C HIS A 351 -4.43 4.07 -4.58
N LEU A 352 -4.91 4.27 -3.35
CA LEU A 352 -4.74 5.49 -2.59
C LEU A 352 -3.87 5.21 -1.36
N ILE A 353 -2.90 6.07 -1.12
CA ILE A 353 -2.15 6.15 0.13
C ILE A 353 -2.39 7.56 0.66
N ILE A 354 -3.27 7.66 1.64
CA ILE A 354 -3.67 8.94 2.23
C ILE A 354 -2.98 9.06 3.57
N ALA A 355 -2.22 10.13 3.74
CA ALA A 355 -1.56 10.38 5.00
C ALA A 355 -2.05 11.69 5.65
N THR A 356 -2.05 11.72 6.98
CA THR A 356 -2.42 12.91 7.75
C THR A 356 -1.78 12.92 9.12
N GLN A 357 -1.51 14.11 9.63
CA GLN A 357 -1.13 14.34 11.03
C GLN A 357 -2.36 14.53 11.94
N ARG A 358 -3.56 14.66 11.35
CA ARG A 358 -4.82 14.97 12.05
C ARG A 358 -5.88 13.90 11.76
N PRO A 359 -5.77 12.69 12.36
CA PRO A 359 -6.75 11.63 12.15
C PRO A 359 -8.02 11.90 12.97
N SER A 360 -8.87 12.80 12.49
CA SER A 360 -10.15 13.10 13.10
C SER A 360 -11.30 12.83 12.14
N VAL A 361 -12.49 12.62 12.65
CA VAL A 361 -13.72 12.36 11.87
C VAL A 361 -14.03 13.49 10.86
N ASN A 362 -13.54 14.70 11.10
CA ASN A 362 -13.71 15.83 10.16
C ASN A 362 -12.72 15.79 8.99
N VAL A 363 -11.73 14.91 9.03
CA VAL A 363 -10.67 14.79 8.02
C VAL A 363 -10.79 13.47 7.25
N ILE A 364 -11.19 12.42 7.94
CA ILE A 364 -11.23 11.06 7.38
C ILE A 364 -12.56 10.41 7.67
#